data_536f941d0d3838d64b1a7dd17c4d8be8
#
_entry.id   536f941d0d3838d64b1a7dd17c4d8be8
#
_cell.length_a   1.000
_cell.length_b   1.000
_cell.length_c   1.000
_cell.angle_alpha   90.00
_cell.angle_beta   90.00
_cell.angle_gamma   90.00
#
_symmetry.space_group_name_H-M   'P 1'
#
loop_
_entity.id
_entity.type
_entity.pdbx_description
1 polymer ?
#
loop_
_entity_poly.entity_id
_entity_poly.type
_entity_poly.pdbx_seq_one_letter_code
_entity_poly.pdbx_strand_id
1 'polypeptide(L)'
;VIKKENYPTDIWSLYGYEGKDYAVPKDIDTIALWYNKKMFDEAGLAYPTADWTWDDLTEAARKLKKPDGSQYGFCLKPNNDQAGYYNMILDRGGYILNDDKTKSGYDDPKSIEAMQILETWIKEDLIPSAETMSENSEDVLFQSGKVAMITQGSWMIAAHKKNDFSLANADCVELPKDKVTGRRVSIYNGLGWAAAANTKHKEEAWKLIEYMGSEKAQRKQAELGITMSAYKGTSQEWAKSAPFNLQAYLNMMEDMEILPFSRSTVTWEDANTELVTKVYTGELTMEEACKKMAAQMNEKLAEEHAK
;
A
#
# COMPACT_ATOMS: atom_id res chain seq x y z
N VAL A 1 -9.56 26.67 15.25
CA VAL A 1 -8.60 25.98 16.11
C VAL A 1 -8.71 24.49 15.89
N ILE A 2 -7.60 23.83 15.58
CA ILE A 2 -7.53 22.39 15.34
C ILE A 2 -7.73 21.65 16.66
N LYS A 3 -8.55 20.61 16.64
CA LYS A 3 -8.84 19.76 17.78
C LYS A 3 -8.46 18.32 17.48
N LYS A 4 -7.61 17.73 18.32
CA LYS A 4 -7.09 16.36 18.16
C LYS A 4 -8.20 15.30 18.07
N GLU A 5 -9.26 15.47 18.85
CA GLU A 5 -10.40 14.56 18.89
C GLU A 5 -11.14 14.39 17.56
N ASN A 6 -10.95 15.33 16.63
CA ASN A 6 -11.54 15.26 15.29
C ASN A 6 -10.77 14.35 14.33
N TYR A 7 -9.65 13.78 14.76
CA TYR A 7 -8.81 12.88 13.97
C TYR A 7 -8.67 11.52 14.65
N PRO A 8 -8.39 10.43 13.92
CA PRO A 8 -7.99 9.17 14.52
C PRO A 8 -6.73 9.35 15.37
N THR A 9 -6.69 8.75 16.56
CA THR A 9 -5.62 8.95 17.52
C THR A 9 -4.27 8.44 17.02
N ASP A 10 -4.28 7.30 16.36
CA ASP A 10 -3.13 6.65 15.74
C ASP A 10 -2.55 7.50 14.60
N ILE A 11 -3.40 8.03 13.70
CA ILE A 11 -2.98 8.95 12.64
C ILE A 11 -2.39 10.24 13.22
N TRP A 12 -3.00 10.78 14.28
CA TRP A 12 -2.43 11.96 14.93
C TRP A 12 -1.05 11.69 15.53
N SER A 13 -0.88 10.50 16.14
CA SER A 13 0.38 10.12 16.82
C SER A 13 1.56 9.97 15.86
N LEU A 14 1.33 9.72 14.57
CA LEU A 14 2.39 9.64 13.55
C LEU A 14 3.24 10.91 13.48
N TYR A 15 2.64 12.05 13.80
CA TYR A 15 3.30 13.36 13.72
C TYR A 15 3.75 13.88 15.08
N GLY A 16 3.71 13.02 16.10
CA GLY A 16 4.18 13.30 17.45
C GLY A 16 5.63 12.84 17.65
N TYR A 17 6.44 13.67 18.29
CA TYR A 17 7.79 13.31 18.70
C TYR A 17 8.13 14.02 20.03
N GLU A 18 8.63 13.28 21.02
CA GLU A 18 9.00 13.80 22.34
C GLU A 18 7.90 14.68 22.99
N GLY A 19 6.65 14.24 22.87
CA GLY A 19 5.48 14.92 23.46
C GLY A 19 5.04 16.20 22.74
N LYS A 20 5.59 16.49 21.56
CA LYS A 20 5.21 17.62 20.70
C LYS A 20 4.58 17.13 19.41
N ASP A 21 3.61 17.89 18.88
CA ASP A 21 3.02 17.64 17.56
C ASP A 21 3.72 18.51 16.52
N TYR A 22 4.07 17.92 15.39
CA TYR A 22 4.81 18.59 14.31
C TYR A 22 3.99 18.79 13.04
N ALA A 23 2.86 18.10 12.89
CA ALA A 23 1.98 18.26 11.75
C ALA A 23 0.51 18.02 12.15
N VAL A 24 -0.38 18.47 11.30
CA VAL A 24 -1.82 18.19 11.36
C VAL A 24 -2.15 17.16 10.29
N PRO A 25 -2.82 16.05 10.60
CA PRO A 25 -3.17 15.03 9.62
C PRO A 25 -3.95 15.61 8.43
N LYS A 26 -3.50 15.24 7.24
CA LYS A 26 -4.13 15.62 5.97
C LYS A 26 -5.08 14.54 5.48
N ASP A 27 -4.62 13.31 5.48
CA ASP A 27 -5.31 12.17 4.90
C ASP A 27 -5.01 10.89 5.69
N ILE A 28 -5.72 9.86 5.33
CA ILE A 28 -5.49 8.47 5.67
C ILE A 28 -5.62 7.66 4.39
N ASP A 29 -4.87 6.62 4.23
CA ASP A 29 -4.97 5.72 3.10
C ASP A 29 -5.17 4.27 3.56
N THR A 30 -5.69 3.46 2.68
CA THR A 30 -5.74 2.00 2.76
C THR A 30 -5.48 1.43 1.37
N ILE A 31 -5.34 0.13 1.27
CA ILE A 31 -5.00 -0.57 0.03
C ILE A 31 -6.20 -1.38 -0.44
N ALA A 32 -6.37 -1.47 -1.76
CA ALA A 32 -7.40 -2.31 -2.39
C ALA A 32 -6.83 -3.06 -3.60
N LEU A 33 -7.50 -4.13 -4.00
CA LEU A 33 -7.22 -4.88 -5.23
C LEU A 33 -7.97 -4.22 -6.39
N TRP A 34 -7.23 -3.76 -7.40
CA TRP A 34 -7.75 -3.29 -8.68
C TRP A 34 -7.75 -4.41 -9.70
N TYR A 35 -8.79 -4.46 -10.52
CA TYR A 35 -8.91 -5.44 -11.58
C TYR A 35 -9.47 -4.85 -12.87
N ASN A 36 -9.09 -5.44 -13.99
CA ASN A 36 -9.51 -5.04 -15.33
C ASN A 36 -10.69 -5.91 -15.78
N LYS A 37 -11.90 -5.36 -15.73
CA LYS A 37 -13.16 -6.05 -16.09
C LYS A 37 -13.10 -6.66 -17.49
N LYS A 38 -12.56 -5.91 -18.47
CA LYS A 38 -12.47 -6.40 -19.85
C LYS A 38 -11.64 -7.68 -19.97
N MET A 39 -10.50 -7.75 -19.26
CA MET A 39 -9.65 -8.94 -19.29
C MET A 39 -10.33 -10.14 -18.62
N PHE A 40 -11.06 -9.91 -17.55
CA PHE A 40 -11.86 -10.95 -16.88
C PHE A 40 -12.98 -11.45 -17.78
N ASP A 41 -13.72 -10.56 -18.45
CA ASP A 41 -14.79 -10.90 -19.39
C ASP A 41 -14.25 -11.70 -20.58
N GLU A 42 -13.13 -11.25 -21.18
CA GLU A 42 -12.48 -11.96 -22.29
C GLU A 42 -11.98 -13.35 -21.91
N ALA A 43 -11.59 -13.56 -20.65
CA ALA A 43 -11.18 -14.85 -20.10
C ALA A 43 -12.36 -15.70 -19.59
N GLY A 44 -13.58 -15.17 -19.57
CA GLY A 44 -14.76 -15.83 -19.00
C GLY A 44 -14.67 -16.08 -17.49
N LEU A 45 -13.96 -15.20 -16.77
CA LEU A 45 -13.76 -15.29 -15.33
C LEU A 45 -14.73 -14.38 -14.56
N ALA A 46 -15.22 -14.85 -13.43
CA ALA A 46 -15.94 -14.01 -12.49
C ALA A 46 -15.00 -12.95 -11.90
N TYR A 47 -15.52 -11.75 -11.65
CA TYR A 47 -14.76 -10.68 -11.02
C TYR A 47 -14.35 -11.02 -9.57
N PRO A 48 -13.25 -10.42 -9.08
CA PRO A 48 -12.85 -10.54 -7.69
C PRO A 48 -13.97 -10.10 -6.74
N THR A 49 -14.06 -10.77 -5.60
CA THR A 49 -14.99 -10.43 -4.51
C THR A 49 -14.25 -10.25 -3.20
N ALA A 50 -14.89 -9.67 -2.21
CA ALA A 50 -14.36 -9.53 -0.86
C ALA A 50 -14.01 -10.88 -0.17
N ASP A 51 -14.42 -12.01 -0.72
CA ASP A 51 -14.11 -13.33 -0.19
C ASP A 51 -12.88 -13.98 -0.81
N TRP A 52 -12.28 -13.33 -1.80
CA TRP A 52 -11.06 -13.84 -2.42
C TRP A 52 -9.91 -13.97 -1.42
N THR A 53 -9.12 -15.01 -1.66
CA THR A 53 -7.83 -15.24 -1.00
C THR A 53 -6.67 -14.91 -1.95
N TRP A 54 -5.45 -14.82 -1.43
CA TRP A 54 -4.24 -14.70 -2.25
C TRP A 54 -4.06 -15.89 -3.21
N ASP A 55 -4.60 -17.08 -2.85
CA ASP A 55 -4.65 -18.23 -3.75
C ASP A 55 -5.60 -17.99 -4.92
N ASP A 56 -6.79 -17.41 -4.68
CA ASP A 56 -7.76 -17.09 -5.73
C ASP A 56 -7.18 -16.05 -6.71
N LEU A 57 -6.48 -15.03 -6.19
CA LEU A 57 -5.75 -14.05 -7.02
C LEU A 57 -4.71 -14.76 -7.89
N THR A 58 -3.92 -15.68 -7.30
CA THR A 58 -2.88 -16.43 -8.01
C THR A 58 -3.50 -17.29 -9.13
N GLU A 59 -4.60 -18.00 -8.85
CA GLU A 59 -5.30 -18.80 -9.86
C GLU A 59 -5.89 -17.95 -10.99
N ALA A 60 -6.45 -16.78 -10.64
CA ALA A 60 -6.94 -15.84 -11.65
C ALA A 60 -5.76 -15.29 -12.49
N ALA A 61 -4.64 -14.97 -11.86
CA ALA A 61 -3.45 -14.47 -12.56
C ALA A 61 -2.91 -15.49 -13.58
N ARG A 62 -2.91 -16.79 -13.22
CA ARG A 62 -2.54 -17.87 -14.16
C ARG A 62 -3.43 -17.92 -15.39
N LYS A 63 -4.73 -17.70 -15.24
CA LYS A 63 -5.70 -17.72 -16.34
C LYS A 63 -5.67 -16.44 -17.17
N LEU A 64 -5.33 -15.31 -16.57
CA LEU A 64 -5.29 -13.99 -17.20
C LEU A 64 -3.97 -13.71 -17.91
N LYS A 65 -2.88 -14.39 -17.52
CA LYS A 65 -1.60 -14.29 -18.23
C LYS A 65 -1.70 -14.80 -19.66
N LYS A 66 -1.11 -14.07 -20.63
CA LYS A 66 -0.95 -14.54 -22.00
C LYS A 66 0.46 -15.10 -22.23
N PRO A 67 0.59 -16.27 -22.87
CA PRO A 67 1.89 -16.92 -23.08
C PRO A 67 2.90 -16.10 -23.90
N ASP A 68 2.40 -15.18 -24.74
CA ASP A 68 3.21 -14.29 -25.58
C ASP A 68 3.78 -13.07 -24.85
N GLY A 69 3.51 -12.94 -23.52
CA GLY A 69 3.97 -11.82 -22.71
C GLY A 69 3.23 -10.50 -22.96
N SER A 70 2.18 -10.50 -23.78
CA SER A 70 1.40 -9.30 -24.08
C SER A 70 0.50 -8.86 -22.90
N GLN A 71 0.23 -9.75 -21.96
CA GLN A 71 -0.62 -9.53 -20.79
C GLN A 71 -0.13 -10.36 -19.60
N TYR A 72 -0.02 -9.70 -18.44
CA TYR A 72 0.29 -10.32 -17.15
C TYR A 72 -0.95 -10.40 -16.29
N GLY A 73 -1.02 -11.43 -15.42
CA GLY A 73 -2.15 -11.62 -14.54
C GLY A 73 -2.17 -10.65 -13.36
N PHE A 74 -0.99 -10.30 -12.84
CA PHE A 74 -0.81 -9.40 -11.70
C PHE A 74 0.45 -8.55 -11.89
N CYS A 75 0.63 -7.49 -11.12
CA CYS A 75 1.88 -6.76 -11.03
C CYS A 75 2.12 -6.29 -9.60
N LEU A 76 3.33 -6.54 -9.12
CA LEU A 76 3.85 -6.05 -7.87
C LEU A 76 5.34 -5.75 -8.05
N LYS A 77 5.75 -4.50 -7.81
CA LYS A 77 7.17 -4.10 -7.90
C LYS A 77 7.96 -4.52 -6.68
N PRO A 78 9.30 -4.74 -6.82
CA PRO A 78 10.16 -5.08 -5.69
C PRO A 78 10.13 -4.06 -4.53
N ASN A 79 9.85 -2.79 -4.84
CA ASN A 79 9.77 -1.68 -3.88
C ASN A 79 8.33 -1.30 -3.51
N ASN A 80 7.33 -2.10 -3.90
CA ASN A 80 5.95 -1.85 -3.49
C ASN A 80 5.63 -2.66 -2.24
N ASP A 81 6.12 -2.23 -1.12
CA ASP A 81 5.93 -2.85 0.18
C ASP A 81 4.55 -2.49 0.79
N GLN A 82 4.22 -1.21 0.90
CA GLN A 82 2.97 -0.73 1.50
C GLN A 82 1.73 -1.25 0.78
N ALA A 83 1.65 -1.13 -0.54
CA ALA A 83 0.51 -1.63 -1.30
C ALA A 83 0.63 -3.12 -1.67
N GLY A 84 1.73 -3.77 -1.36
CA GLY A 84 2.04 -5.14 -1.73
C GLY A 84 2.28 -6.07 -0.55
N TYR A 85 3.51 -6.55 -0.44
CA TYR A 85 3.84 -7.70 0.39
C TYR A 85 3.75 -7.47 1.91
N TYR A 86 3.74 -6.24 2.42
CA TYR A 86 3.50 -5.99 3.84
C TYR A 86 2.12 -6.50 4.27
N ASN A 87 1.09 -6.26 3.45
CA ASN A 87 -0.25 -6.76 3.71
C ASN A 87 -0.26 -8.28 3.78
N MET A 88 0.41 -8.97 2.84
CA MET A 88 0.51 -10.43 2.80
C MET A 88 1.20 -11.00 4.04
N ILE A 89 2.27 -10.36 4.51
CA ILE A 89 2.99 -10.76 5.74
C ILE A 89 2.07 -10.67 6.96
N LEU A 90 1.35 -9.56 7.11
CA LEU A 90 0.44 -9.34 8.24
C LEU A 90 -0.77 -10.27 8.18
N ASP A 91 -1.31 -10.53 6.99
CA ASP A 91 -2.41 -11.48 6.78
C ASP A 91 -2.04 -12.88 7.26
N ARG A 92 -0.82 -13.33 6.95
CA ARG A 92 -0.28 -14.63 7.39
C ARG A 92 -0.01 -14.67 8.89
N GLY A 93 0.01 -13.53 9.57
CA GLY A 93 0.33 -13.38 10.99
C GLY A 93 1.84 -13.33 11.27
N GLY A 94 2.63 -12.95 10.25
CA GLY A 94 4.00 -12.47 10.39
C GLY A 94 4.04 -11.00 10.82
N TYR A 95 5.20 -10.39 10.79
CA TYR A 95 5.40 -8.97 11.09
C TYR A 95 6.63 -8.43 10.34
N ILE A 96 6.71 -7.13 10.14
CA ILE A 96 7.85 -6.46 9.51
C ILE A 96 8.82 -5.95 10.59
N LEU A 97 8.27 -5.27 11.59
CA LEU A 97 8.99 -4.67 12.70
C LEU A 97 8.21 -4.96 13.99
N ASN A 98 8.89 -5.40 15.05
CA ASN A 98 8.25 -5.63 16.35
C ASN A 98 7.85 -4.31 17.03
N ASP A 99 6.97 -4.37 18.03
CA ASP A 99 6.40 -3.20 18.71
C ASP A 99 7.47 -2.29 19.32
N ASP A 100 8.55 -2.86 19.86
CA ASP A 100 9.67 -2.13 20.45
C ASP A 100 10.60 -1.50 19.40
N LYS A 101 10.38 -1.79 18.12
CA LYS A 101 11.22 -1.35 17.00
C LYS A 101 12.69 -1.78 17.12
N THR A 102 12.92 -2.94 17.72
CA THR A 102 14.25 -3.48 17.97
C THR A 102 14.60 -4.69 17.10
N LYS A 103 13.59 -5.29 16.46
CA LYS A 103 13.75 -6.53 15.70
C LYS A 103 12.90 -6.55 14.44
N SER A 104 13.53 -6.96 13.35
CA SER A 104 12.86 -7.31 12.09
C SER A 104 12.12 -8.64 12.20
N GLY A 105 11.00 -8.75 11.53
CA GLY A 105 10.20 -9.97 11.40
C GLY A 105 10.34 -10.67 10.06
N TYR A 106 11.21 -10.24 9.17
CA TYR A 106 11.35 -10.88 7.86
C TYR A 106 11.83 -12.32 7.92
N ASP A 107 12.59 -12.71 8.95
CA ASP A 107 13.05 -14.08 9.19
C ASP A 107 12.04 -14.94 9.98
N ASP A 108 10.89 -14.39 10.37
CA ASP A 108 9.80 -15.17 10.94
C ASP A 108 9.25 -16.15 9.90
N PRO A 109 9.00 -17.43 10.27
CA PRO A 109 8.48 -18.42 9.33
C PRO A 109 7.23 -17.99 8.58
N LYS A 110 6.29 -17.28 9.25
CA LYS A 110 5.06 -16.82 8.63
C LYS A 110 5.30 -15.70 7.64
N SER A 111 6.27 -14.81 7.92
CA SER A 111 6.68 -13.77 6.98
C SER A 111 7.30 -14.40 5.72
N ILE A 112 8.17 -15.39 5.89
CA ILE A 112 8.76 -16.13 4.77
C ILE A 112 7.69 -16.83 3.94
N GLU A 113 6.74 -17.54 4.58
CA GLU A 113 5.62 -18.21 3.89
C GLU A 113 4.78 -17.22 3.06
N ALA A 114 4.50 -16.02 3.59
CA ALA A 114 3.78 -14.99 2.87
C ALA A 114 4.58 -14.51 1.66
N MET A 115 5.86 -14.22 1.84
CA MET A 115 6.75 -13.76 0.76
C MET A 115 6.97 -14.83 -0.33
N GLN A 116 6.86 -16.14 -0.01
CA GLN A 116 6.95 -17.22 -1.00
C GLN A 116 5.79 -17.21 -2.01
N ILE A 117 4.66 -16.57 -1.70
CA ILE A 117 3.59 -16.32 -2.68
C ILE A 117 4.13 -15.44 -3.81
N LEU A 118 4.84 -14.35 -3.47
CA LEU A 118 5.50 -13.50 -4.46
C LEU A 118 6.55 -14.27 -5.28
N GLU A 119 7.33 -15.13 -4.64
CA GLU A 119 8.29 -15.99 -5.36
C GLU A 119 7.59 -16.91 -6.38
N THR A 120 6.41 -17.42 -6.03
CA THR A 120 5.58 -18.20 -6.94
C THR A 120 5.16 -17.39 -8.15
N TRP A 121 4.72 -16.14 -7.96
CA TRP A 121 4.34 -15.26 -9.06
C TRP A 121 5.50 -14.94 -9.99
N ILE A 122 6.71 -14.78 -9.43
CA ILE A 122 7.95 -14.58 -10.21
C ILE A 122 8.26 -15.82 -11.04
N LYS A 123 8.33 -17.00 -10.39
CA LYS A 123 8.70 -18.28 -11.02
C LYS A 123 7.74 -18.72 -12.14
N GLU A 124 6.47 -18.38 -12.01
CA GLU A 124 5.44 -18.69 -12.97
C GLU A 124 5.23 -17.58 -14.02
N ASP A 125 6.05 -16.53 -14.02
CA ASP A 125 5.91 -15.32 -14.86
C ASP A 125 4.50 -14.73 -14.82
N LEU A 126 3.82 -14.73 -13.67
CA LEU A 126 2.50 -14.13 -13.51
C LEU A 126 2.55 -12.61 -13.46
N ILE A 127 3.72 -12.08 -13.12
CA ILE A 127 4.04 -10.66 -12.99
C ILE A 127 5.14 -10.28 -14.00
N PRO A 128 5.22 -8.98 -14.40
CA PRO A 128 6.26 -8.52 -15.30
C PRO A 128 7.68 -8.73 -14.73
N SER A 129 8.68 -8.84 -15.61
CA SER A 129 10.09 -8.91 -15.21
C SER A 129 10.54 -7.64 -14.49
N ALA A 130 11.62 -7.75 -13.70
CA ALA A 130 12.26 -6.59 -13.06
C ALA A 130 12.64 -5.51 -14.08
N GLU A 131 13.10 -5.88 -15.26
CA GLU A 131 13.45 -4.97 -16.36
C GLU A 131 12.21 -4.17 -16.82
N THR A 132 11.10 -4.85 -17.14
CA THR A 132 9.84 -4.20 -17.54
C THR A 132 9.35 -3.23 -16.47
N MET A 133 9.45 -3.63 -15.18
CA MET A 133 9.00 -2.81 -14.06
C MET A 133 9.97 -1.69 -13.69
N SER A 134 11.23 -1.75 -14.11
CA SER A 134 12.17 -0.62 -13.94
C SER A 134 11.80 0.55 -14.86
N GLU A 135 11.26 0.27 -16.03
CA GLU A 135 10.87 1.27 -17.02
C GLU A 135 9.44 1.81 -16.81
N ASN A 136 8.57 1.02 -16.19
CA ASN A 136 7.15 1.34 -16.05
C ASN A 136 6.67 1.13 -14.60
N SER A 137 5.82 2.03 -14.10
CA SER A 137 5.10 1.78 -12.84
C SER A 137 3.97 0.77 -13.04
N GLU A 138 3.53 0.14 -11.95
CA GLU A 138 2.38 -0.77 -11.95
C GLU A 138 1.13 -0.09 -12.53
N ASP A 139 0.90 1.17 -12.14
CA ASP A 139 -0.24 1.95 -12.61
C ASP A 139 -0.19 2.18 -14.13
N VAL A 140 0.98 2.49 -14.68
CA VAL A 140 1.15 2.65 -16.13
C VAL A 140 0.86 1.35 -16.86
N LEU A 141 1.35 0.22 -16.34
CA LEU A 141 1.08 -1.10 -16.93
C LEU A 141 -0.40 -1.47 -16.83
N PHE A 142 -1.05 -1.19 -15.70
CA PHE A 142 -2.47 -1.43 -15.51
C PHE A 142 -3.32 -0.52 -16.39
N GLN A 143 -3.05 0.80 -16.39
CA GLN A 143 -3.78 1.81 -17.16
C GLN A 143 -3.58 1.70 -18.67
N SER A 144 -2.55 0.99 -19.13
CA SER A 144 -2.33 0.65 -20.53
C SER A 144 -2.92 -0.70 -20.95
N GLY A 145 -3.57 -1.42 -20.02
CA GLY A 145 -4.15 -2.73 -20.30
C GLY A 145 -3.14 -3.86 -20.51
N LYS A 146 -1.94 -3.76 -19.93
CA LYS A 146 -0.93 -4.82 -19.96
C LYS A 146 -0.99 -5.75 -18.74
N VAL A 147 -1.65 -5.33 -17.68
CA VAL A 147 -1.76 -6.07 -16.41
C VAL A 147 -3.23 -6.16 -16.02
N ALA A 148 -3.66 -7.35 -15.61
CA ALA A 148 -5.06 -7.60 -15.26
C ALA A 148 -5.41 -7.15 -13.84
N MET A 149 -4.49 -7.23 -12.89
CA MET A 149 -4.70 -6.88 -11.49
C MET A 149 -3.47 -6.20 -10.88
N ILE A 150 -3.71 -5.25 -9.98
CA ILE A 150 -2.69 -4.63 -9.10
C ILE A 150 -3.28 -4.40 -7.71
N THR A 151 -2.45 -4.37 -6.69
CA THR A 151 -2.82 -3.77 -5.41
C THR A 151 -2.37 -2.31 -5.39
N GLN A 152 -3.24 -1.40 -4.92
CA GLN A 152 -2.92 0.01 -4.96
C GLN A 152 -3.64 0.80 -3.86
N GLY A 153 -3.00 1.87 -3.42
CA GLY A 153 -3.53 2.75 -2.39
C GLY A 153 -4.56 3.75 -2.87
N SER A 154 -5.37 4.23 -1.94
CA SER A 154 -6.44 5.19 -2.20
C SER A 154 -5.96 6.51 -2.80
N TRP A 155 -4.68 6.84 -2.69
CA TRP A 155 -4.07 8.04 -3.30
C TRP A 155 -4.06 8.04 -4.83
N MET A 156 -4.20 6.87 -5.47
CA MET A 156 -4.18 6.75 -6.93
C MET A 156 -5.54 6.97 -7.60
N ILE A 157 -6.62 7.12 -6.85
CA ILE A 157 -7.98 7.32 -7.39
C ILE A 157 -8.04 8.52 -8.33
N ALA A 158 -7.37 9.62 -8.00
CA ALA A 158 -7.34 10.80 -8.85
C ALA A 158 -6.68 10.55 -10.23
N ALA A 159 -5.70 9.64 -10.30
CA ALA A 159 -5.08 9.22 -11.56
C ALA A 159 -6.00 8.30 -12.35
N HIS A 160 -6.61 7.30 -11.71
CA HIS A 160 -7.58 6.41 -12.37
C HIS A 160 -8.80 7.17 -12.92
N LYS A 161 -9.28 8.18 -12.21
CA LYS A 161 -10.39 9.07 -12.69
C LYS A 161 -10.04 9.86 -13.96
N LYS A 162 -8.78 10.09 -14.25
CA LYS A 162 -8.31 10.85 -15.43
C LYS A 162 -7.89 9.94 -16.58
N ASN A 163 -7.86 8.65 -16.37
CA ASN A 163 -7.45 7.68 -17.38
C ASN A 163 -8.69 7.03 -18.00
N ASP A 164 -8.90 7.26 -19.30
CA ASP A 164 -10.08 6.76 -20.04
C ASP A 164 -10.18 5.24 -20.03
N PHE A 165 -9.04 4.53 -20.08
CA PHE A 165 -9.03 3.07 -20.01
C PHE A 165 -9.50 2.57 -18.66
N SER A 166 -9.00 3.16 -17.57
CA SER A 166 -9.45 2.80 -16.20
C SER A 166 -10.93 3.09 -15.99
N LEU A 167 -11.42 4.26 -16.44
CA LEU A 167 -12.84 4.62 -16.34
C LEU A 167 -13.75 3.60 -17.06
N ALA A 168 -13.33 3.11 -18.22
CA ALA A 168 -14.12 2.16 -19.00
C ALA A 168 -14.03 0.72 -18.46
N ASN A 169 -12.86 0.31 -17.95
CA ASN A 169 -12.55 -1.11 -17.79
C ASN A 169 -12.16 -1.52 -16.37
N ALA A 170 -11.82 -0.59 -15.47
CA ALA A 170 -11.36 -0.95 -14.14
C ALA A 170 -12.47 -0.90 -13.07
N ASP A 171 -12.24 -1.62 -11.99
CA ASP A 171 -12.91 -1.46 -10.71
C ASP A 171 -12.00 -1.96 -9.59
N CYS A 172 -12.41 -1.81 -8.33
CA CYS A 172 -11.65 -2.28 -7.19
C CYS A 172 -12.53 -3.03 -6.17
N VAL A 173 -11.87 -3.83 -5.38
CA VAL A 173 -12.46 -4.65 -4.31
C VAL A 173 -11.46 -4.68 -3.16
N GLU A 174 -11.89 -5.13 -1.99
CA GLU A 174 -11.02 -5.35 -0.82
C GLU A 174 -9.82 -6.22 -1.19
N LEU A 175 -8.69 -6.08 -0.45
CA LEU A 175 -7.55 -6.99 -0.59
C LEU A 175 -7.99 -8.45 -0.37
N PRO A 176 -7.30 -9.42 -0.99
CA PRO A 176 -7.51 -10.83 -0.68
C PRO A 176 -7.23 -11.14 0.78
N LYS A 177 -7.87 -12.17 1.31
CA LYS A 177 -7.59 -12.75 2.63
C LYS A 177 -6.46 -13.76 2.54
N ASP A 178 -5.75 -13.96 3.63
CA ASP A 178 -4.91 -15.16 3.77
C ASP A 178 -5.79 -16.38 4.00
N LYS A 179 -5.57 -17.43 3.23
CA LYS A 179 -6.38 -18.66 3.27
C LYS A 179 -6.23 -19.44 4.58
N VAL A 180 -5.08 -19.36 5.24
CA VAL A 180 -4.78 -20.13 6.46
C VAL A 180 -5.35 -19.44 7.68
N THR A 181 -5.15 -18.13 7.79
CA THR A 181 -5.57 -17.35 8.95
C THR A 181 -6.98 -16.75 8.81
N GLY A 182 -7.46 -16.61 7.57
CA GLY A 182 -8.68 -15.88 7.24
C GLY A 182 -8.57 -14.35 7.43
N ARG A 183 -7.40 -13.85 7.84
CA ARG A 183 -7.14 -12.41 8.04
C ARG A 183 -7.02 -11.68 6.71
N ARG A 184 -7.35 -10.39 6.77
CA ARG A 184 -7.15 -9.41 5.72
C ARG A 184 -6.83 -8.07 6.37
N VAL A 185 -5.59 -7.66 6.28
CA VAL A 185 -5.07 -6.45 6.89
C VAL A 185 -4.70 -5.45 5.79
N SER A 186 -5.01 -4.19 5.97
CA SER A 186 -4.45 -3.13 5.14
C SER A 186 -3.36 -2.40 5.91
N ILE A 187 -2.21 -2.26 5.31
CA ILE A 187 -1.29 -1.22 5.75
C ILE A 187 -1.97 0.12 5.51
N TYR A 188 -1.92 1.00 6.51
CA TYR A 188 -2.35 2.37 6.37
C TYR A 188 -1.22 3.35 6.70
N ASN A 189 -1.31 4.52 6.12
CA ASN A 189 -0.43 5.65 6.36
C ASN A 189 -1.23 6.93 6.15
N GLY A 190 -0.57 8.06 6.19
CA GLY A 190 -1.15 9.36 5.89
C GLY A 190 -0.06 10.42 5.78
N LEU A 191 -0.44 11.56 5.27
CA LEU A 191 0.41 12.74 5.20
C LEU A 191 -0.05 13.79 6.21
N GLY A 192 0.85 14.69 6.59
CA GLY A 192 0.57 15.77 7.52
C GLY A 192 0.90 17.14 6.95
N TRP A 193 0.11 18.13 7.33
CA TRP A 193 0.40 19.53 7.07
C TRP A 193 1.37 20.07 8.11
N ALA A 194 2.55 20.51 7.68
CA ALA A 194 3.58 21.07 8.54
C ALA A 194 4.14 22.37 7.93
N ALA A 195 4.73 23.20 8.78
CA ALA A 195 5.46 24.40 8.36
C ALA A 195 6.97 24.22 8.61
N ALA A 196 7.78 24.75 7.72
CA ALA A 196 9.23 24.78 7.92
C ALA A 196 9.57 25.60 9.18
N ALA A 197 10.41 25.06 10.06
CA ALA A 197 10.76 25.70 11.33
C ALA A 197 11.43 27.09 11.16
N ASN A 198 12.13 27.28 10.04
CA ASN A 198 12.85 28.52 9.69
C ASN A 198 12.01 29.51 8.84
N THR A 199 10.71 29.23 8.61
CA THR A 199 9.84 30.18 7.86
C THR A 199 9.80 31.54 8.55
N LYS A 200 9.83 32.60 7.74
CA LYS A 200 9.65 33.99 8.19
C LYS A 200 8.17 34.39 8.29
N HIS A 201 7.27 33.52 7.80
CA HIS A 201 5.82 33.74 7.71
C HIS A 201 5.06 32.73 8.61
N LYS A 202 5.43 32.68 9.89
CA LYS A 202 4.89 31.66 10.83
C LYS A 202 3.38 31.76 11.02
N GLU A 203 2.87 32.98 11.15
CA GLU A 203 1.44 33.20 11.36
C GLU A 203 0.60 32.84 10.12
N GLU A 204 1.08 33.21 8.95
CA GLU A 204 0.41 32.91 7.68
C GLU A 204 0.46 31.38 7.41
N ALA A 205 1.61 30.75 7.64
CA ALA A 205 1.75 29.30 7.50
C ALA A 205 0.81 28.56 8.47
N TRP A 206 0.71 29.03 9.72
CA TRP A 206 -0.22 28.46 10.69
C TRP A 206 -1.69 28.64 10.28
N LYS A 207 -2.09 29.81 9.81
CA LYS A 207 -3.45 30.04 9.29
C LYS A 207 -3.79 29.11 8.13
N LEU A 208 -2.82 28.84 7.24
CA LEU A 208 -3.01 27.89 6.15
C LEU A 208 -3.19 26.47 6.68
N ILE A 209 -2.32 26.00 7.59
CA ILE A 209 -2.42 24.69 8.21
C ILE A 209 -3.76 24.55 8.95
N GLU A 210 -4.15 25.56 9.72
CA GLU A 210 -5.41 25.56 10.45
C GLU A 210 -6.62 25.47 9.51
N TYR A 211 -6.59 26.16 8.38
CA TYR A 211 -7.62 26.05 7.34
C TYR A 211 -7.62 24.67 6.71
N MET A 212 -6.46 24.15 6.29
CA MET A 212 -6.33 22.83 5.63
C MET A 212 -6.69 21.68 6.56
N GLY A 213 -6.48 21.82 7.88
CA GLY A 213 -6.93 20.87 8.89
C GLY A 213 -8.38 21.04 9.32
N SER A 214 -9.10 22.06 8.88
CA SER A 214 -10.50 22.28 9.27
C SER A 214 -11.43 21.26 8.62
N GLU A 215 -12.57 20.95 9.27
CA GLU A 215 -13.61 20.10 8.71
C GLU A 215 -14.02 20.55 7.30
N LYS A 216 -14.15 21.87 7.08
CA LYS A 216 -14.53 22.44 5.80
C LYS A 216 -13.56 22.08 4.67
N ALA A 217 -12.26 22.24 4.90
CA ALA A 217 -11.24 21.95 3.89
C ALA A 217 -11.08 20.43 3.68
N GLN A 218 -11.10 19.66 4.76
CA GLN A 218 -10.99 18.21 4.75
C GLN A 218 -12.20 17.55 4.03
N ARG A 219 -13.40 18.02 4.29
CA ARG A 219 -14.63 17.58 3.57
C ARG A 219 -14.55 17.94 2.09
N LYS A 220 -14.06 19.17 1.77
CA LYS A 220 -13.87 19.56 0.36
C LYS A 220 -12.83 18.71 -0.37
N GLN A 221 -11.76 18.33 0.30
CA GLN A 221 -10.75 17.41 -0.23
C GLN A 221 -11.38 16.03 -0.56
N ALA A 222 -12.22 15.51 0.34
CA ALA A 222 -12.93 14.25 0.15
C ALA A 222 -13.93 14.33 -1.02
N GLU A 223 -14.77 15.36 -1.07
CA GLU A 223 -15.73 15.61 -2.18
C GLU A 223 -15.05 15.69 -3.56
N LEU A 224 -13.88 16.29 -3.63
CA LEU A 224 -13.09 16.38 -4.87
C LEU A 224 -12.44 15.04 -5.25
N GLY A 225 -12.46 14.06 -4.34
CA GLY A 225 -11.85 12.75 -4.56
C GLY A 225 -10.31 12.80 -4.65
N ILE A 226 -9.68 13.74 -3.91
CA ILE A 226 -8.23 13.88 -3.90
C ILE A 226 -7.61 12.75 -3.08
N THR A 227 -8.03 12.61 -1.83
CA THR A 227 -7.60 11.55 -0.90
C THR A 227 -8.72 11.30 0.12
N MET A 228 -8.69 10.15 0.79
CA MET A 228 -9.49 9.96 2.01
C MET A 228 -9.00 10.95 3.06
N SER A 229 -9.92 11.76 3.56
CA SER A 229 -9.57 12.78 4.55
C SER A 229 -9.33 12.16 5.93
N ALA A 230 -8.35 12.68 6.66
CA ALA A 230 -8.10 12.26 8.04
C ALA A 230 -9.14 12.79 9.06
N TYR A 231 -9.96 13.77 8.68
CA TYR A 231 -10.98 14.32 9.57
C TYR A 231 -12.16 13.33 9.71
N LYS A 232 -12.49 12.94 10.92
CA LYS A 232 -13.55 11.97 11.20
C LYS A 232 -14.88 12.34 10.55
N GLY A 233 -15.56 11.37 9.94
CA GLY A 233 -16.88 11.52 9.34
C GLY A 233 -16.89 12.15 7.94
N THR A 234 -15.73 12.30 7.28
CA THR A 234 -15.64 12.86 5.92
C THR A 234 -15.34 11.84 4.83
N SER A 235 -14.92 10.62 5.19
CA SER A 235 -14.50 9.59 4.21
C SER A 235 -15.65 9.06 3.34
N GLN A 236 -16.90 9.17 3.80
CA GLN A 236 -18.07 8.73 3.02
C GLN A 236 -18.31 9.59 1.77
N GLU A 237 -17.99 10.87 1.81
CA GLU A 237 -18.06 11.74 0.65
C GLU A 237 -17.01 11.35 -0.39
N TRP A 238 -15.82 10.97 0.07
CA TRP A 238 -14.77 10.48 -0.80
C TRP A 238 -15.17 9.19 -1.52
N ALA A 239 -15.80 8.25 -0.84
CA ALA A 239 -16.26 7.00 -1.45
C ALA A 239 -17.25 7.19 -2.61
N LYS A 240 -17.91 8.34 -2.70
CA LYS A 240 -18.83 8.72 -3.78
C LYS A 240 -18.18 9.54 -4.88
N SER A 241 -16.88 9.84 -4.78
CA SER A 241 -16.19 10.80 -5.65
C SER A 241 -15.81 10.24 -7.03
N ALA A 242 -15.94 8.93 -7.27
CA ALA A 242 -15.57 8.27 -8.51
C ALA A 242 -16.51 7.10 -8.83
N PRO A 243 -16.55 6.63 -10.09
CA PRO A 243 -17.43 5.54 -10.52
C PRO A 243 -16.85 4.15 -10.22
N PHE A 244 -15.95 4.02 -9.26
CA PHE A 244 -15.35 2.78 -8.81
C PHE A 244 -15.94 2.37 -7.45
N ASN A 245 -15.80 1.11 -7.07
CA ASN A 245 -16.21 0.61 -5.74
C ASN A 245 -15.26 1.10 -4.64
N LEU A 246 -15.21 2.42 -4.39
CA LEU A 246 -14.34 3.00 -3.36
C LEU A 246 -14.74 2.61 -1.93
N GLN A 247 -15.94 1.99 -1.74
CA GLN A 247 -16.31 1.44 -0.45
C GLN A 247 -15.33 0.36 0.01
N ALA A 248 -14.70 -0.36 -0.91
CA ALA A 248 -13.65 -1.34 -0.60
C ALA A 248 -12.54 -0.75 0.28
N TYR A 249 -12.06 0.46 -0.02
CA TYR A 249 -11.06 1.13 0.80
C TYR A 249 -11.55 1.48 2.21
N LEU A 250 -12.83 1.86 2.34
CA LEU A 250 -13.41 2.11 3.66
C LEU A 250 -13.59 0.83 4.47
N ASN A 251 -13.96 -0.28 3.80
CA ASN A 251 -14.07 -1.58 4.43
C ASN A 251 -12.70 -2.08 4.91
N MET A 252 -11.62 -1.75 4.22
CA MET A 252 -10.26 -2.06 4.64
C MET A 252 -9.80 -1.30 5.89
N MET A 253 -10.55 -0.27 6.33
CA MET A 253 -10.29 0.41 7.61
C MET A 253 -10.73 -0.40 8.84
N GLU A 254 -11.38 -1.54 8.68
CA GLU A 254 -11.82 -2.39 9.79
C GLU A 254 -10.64 -3.16 10.43
N ASP A 255 -9.64 -3.55 9.63
CA ASP A 255 -8.42 -4.20 10.12
C ASP A 255 -7.20 -3.53 9.45
N MET A 256 -6.64 -2.54 10.12
CA MET A 256 -5.53 -1.74 9.62
C MET A 256 -4.32 -1.85 10.55
N GLU A 257 -3.14 -1.92 9.96
CA GLU A 257 -1.89 -1.75 10.68
C GLU A 257 -1.09 -0.59 10.09
N ILE A 258 -0.46 0.20 10.97
CA ILE A 258 0.34 1.35 10.52
C ILE A 258 1.54 0.89 9.71
N LEU A 259 1.88 1.63 8.66
CA LEU A 259 3.11 1.41 7.91
C LEU A 259 4.30 1.33 8.89
N PRO A 260 5.03 0.22 8.92
CA PRO A 260 6.15 0.04 9.83
C PRO A 260 7.22 1.11 9.60
N PHE A 261 7.70 1.71 10.68
CA PHE A 261 8.72 2.77 10.58
C PHE A 261 9.68 2.78 11.76
N SER A 262 10.92 3.17 11.49
CA SER A 262 11.96 3.49 12.47
C SER A 262 12.70 4.78 12.05
N ARG A 263 13.76 5.15 12.73
CA ARG A 263 14.59 6.31 12.30
C ARG A 263 15.33 6.05 10.99
N SER A 264 15.63 4.79 10.68
CA SER A 264 16.34 4.36 9.48
C SER A 264 15.42 3.76 8.41
N THR A 265 14.11 4.04 8.42
CA THR A 265 13.12 3.42 7.51
C THR A 265 13.61 3.40 6.07
N VAL A 266 13.94 4.54 5.50
CA VAL A 266 14.40 4.63 4.10
C VAL A 266 15.61 3.74 3.84
N THR A 267 16.55 3.68 4.78
CA THR A 267 17.80 2.90 4.61
C THR A 267 17.52 1.40 4.54
N TRP A 268 16.67 0.86 5.43
CA TRP A 268 16.39 -0.58 5.38
C TRP A 268 15.35 -0.93 4.31
N GLU A 269 14.44 -0.03 3.93
CA GLU A 269 13.55 -0.24 2.78
C GLU A 269 14.32 -0.31 1.46
N ASP A 270 15.28 0.60 1.23
CA ASP A 270 16.15 0.56 0.05
C ASP A 270 16.95 -0.75 -0.03
N ALA A 271 17.53 -1.19 1.10
CA ALA A 271 18.27 -2.45 1.19
C ALA A 271 17.34 -3.67 0.94
N ASN A 272 16.12 -3.64 1.47
CA ASN A 272 15.13 -4.69 1.23
C ASN A 272 14.71 -4.75 -0.24
N THR A 273 14.47 -3.59 -0.86
CA THR A 273 14.14 -3.49 -2.30
C THR A 273 15.23 -4.13 -3.16
N GLU A 274 16.51 -3.91 -2.82
CA GLU A 274 17.65 -4.51 -3.52
C GLU A 274 17.64 -6.04 -3.41
N LEU A 275 17.35 -6.57 -2.22
CA LEU A 275 17.28 -8.01 -1.97
C LEU A 275 16.07 -8.66 -2.65
N VAL A 276 14.91 -8.02 -2.62
CA VAL A 276 13.73 -8.50 -3.35
C VAL A 276 13.99 -8.48 -4.85
N THR A 277 14.65 -7.43 -5.39
CA THR A 277 15.04 -7.37 -6.79
C THR A 277 15.92 -8.57 -7.19
N LYS A 278 16.81 -9.03 -6.32
CA LYS A 278 17.63 -10.24 -6.58
C LYS A 278 16.80 -11.53 -6.65
N VAL A 279 15.63 -11.56 -6.02
CA VAL A 279 14.68 -12.67 -6.21
C VAL A 279 14.05 -12.61 -7.59
N TYR A 280 13.66 -11.42 -8.05
CA TYR A 280 13.11 -11.23 -9.40
C TYR A 280 14.10 -11.60 -10.50
N THR A 281 15.41 -11.42 -10.28
CA THR A 281 16.46 -11.82 -11.22
C THR A 281 16.91 -13.27 -11.08
N GLY A 282 16.39 -13.99 -10.07
CA GLY A 282 16.76 -15.39 -9.80
C GLY A 282 18.12 -15.57 -9.11
N GLU A 283 18.73 -14.48 -8.60
CA GLU A 283 20.00 -14.55 -7.87
C GLU A 283 19.85 -15.07 -6.45
N LEU A 284 18.67 -14.90 -5.84
CA LEU A 284 18.34 -15.37 -4.50
C LEU A 284 16.98 -16.09 -4.50
N THR A 285 16.83 -17.05 -3.60
CA THR A 285 15.50 -17.51 -3.19
C THR A 285 14.85 -16.48 -2.27
N MET A 286 13.53 -16.51 -2.15
CA MET A 286 12.83 -15.60 -1.26
C MET A 286 13.21 -15.81 0.21
N GLU A 287 13.42 -17.05 0.63
CA GLU A 287 13.87 -17.36 1.99
C GLU A 287 15.25 -16.76 2.29
N GLU A 288 16.19 -16.86 1.35
CA GLU A 288 17.52 -16.23 1.49
C GLU A 288 17.43 -14.72 1.55
N ALA A 289 16.57 -14.11 0.71
CA ALA A 289 16.33 -12.67 0.73
C ALA A 289 15.73 -12.23 2.07
N CYS A 290 14.70 -12.91 2.57
CA CYS A 290 14.07 -12.60 3.87
C CYS A 290 15.07 -12.67 5.03
N LYS A 291 15.91 -13.69 5.10
CA LYS A 291 16.96 -13.81 6.13
C LYS A 291 17.98 -12.68 6.06
N LYS A 292 18.36 -12.27 4.85
CA LYS A 292 19.29 -11.13 4.64
C LYS A 292 18.62 -9.79 4.99
N MET A 293 17.37 -9.59 4.60
CA MET A 293 16.58 -8.42 4.99
C MET A 293 16.50 -8.28 6.50
N ALA A 294 16.17 -9.37 7.20
CA ALA A 294 16.13 -9.38 8.66
C ALA A 294 17.49 -9.03 9.28
N ALA A 295 18.58 -9.61 8.79
CA ALA A 295 19.92 -9.33 9.32
C ALA A 295 20.33 -7.86 9.14
N GLN A 296 20.16 -7.31 7.93
CA GLN A 296 20.51 -5.92 7.62
C GLN A 296 19.63 -4.92 8.39
N MET A 297 18.33 -5.19 8.48
CA MET A 297 17.41 -4.35 9.23
C MET A 297 17.75 -4.36 10.73
N ASN A 298 18.03 -5.54 11.32
CA ASN A 298 18.42 -5.65 12.73
C ASN A 298 19.72 -4.88 13.05
N GLU A 299 20.68 -4.86 12.13
CA GLU A 299 21.89 -4.04 12.28
C GLU A 299 21.54 -2.54 12.37
N LYS A 300 20.67 -2.05 11.49
CA LYS A 300 20.22 -0.64 11.49
C LYS A 300 19.42 -0.28 12.74
N LEU A 301 18.54 -1.17 13.17
CA LEU A 301 17.78 -0.98 14.41
C LEU A 301 18.69 -0.93 15.64
N ALA A 302 19.74 -1.78 15.70
CA ALA A 302 20.71 -1.75 16.78
C ALA A 302 21.51 -0.43 16.79
N GLU A 303 21.90 0.10 15.61
CA GLU A 303 22.56 1.41 15.49
C GLU A 303 21.67 2.57 15.99
N GLU A 304 20.35 2.48 15.79
CA GLU A 304 19.38 3.48 16.26
C GLU A 304 19.27 3.52 17.78
N HIS A 305 19.27 2.34 18.40
CA HIS A 305 19.14 2.20 19.86
C HIS A 305 20.44 2.43 20.63
N ALA A 306 21.58 2.43 19.94
CA ALA A 306 22.89 2.74 20.55
C ALA A 306 23.15 4.25 20.69
N LYS A 307 22.33 5.10 20.08
CA LYS A 307 22.42 6.58 20.11
C LYS A 307 21.37 7.16 21.04
#